data_e52801db494cd93e4a91904646e4a2dc
#
_entry.id   e52801db494cd93e4a91904646e4a2dc
#
_cell.length_a   1.000
_cell.length_b   1.000
_cell.length_c   1.000
_cell.angle_alpha   90.00
_cell.angle_beta   90.00
_cell.angle_gamma   90.00
#
_symmetry.space_group_name_H-M   'P 1'
#
loop_
_entity.id
_entity.type
_entity.pdbx_description
1 polymer ?
#
loop_
_entity_poly.entity_id
_entity_poly.type
_entity_poly.pdbx_seq_one_letter_code
_entity_poly.pdbx_strand_id
1 'polypeptide(L)'
;MEPNFSLFNETPIAFGLQHIYKKRFLARACQEKGIRVFVDLNVAPKYYKVNMLGVPRGWSSYCTRGYQDRINQTAFELEMARQWADGNPLTFVVYGGGKPVQQFCRDNRLVYVTPVVSCVHKAKSFEKMKESIAFFGQEISAIELNPALKELPTLDEMLASRIDDFSQDKIE
;
A
#
# COMPACT_ATOMS: atom_id res chain seq x y z
N MET A 1 6.21 0.73 2.42
CA MET A 1 5.20 1.46 1.62
C MET A 1 3.84 1.16 2.20
N GLU A 2 2.97 2.16 2.29
CA GLU A 2 1.58 1.95 2.67
C GLU A 2 0.88 0.95 1.75
N PRO A 3 -0.15 0.23 2.23
CA PRO A 3 -0.99 -0.58 1.37
C PRO A 3 -1.65 0.29 0.29
N ASN A 4 -1.60 -0.16 -0.96
CA ASN A 4 -2.26 0.56 -2.04
C ASN A 4 -3.74 0.16 -2.09
N PHE A 5 -4.60 1.05 -1.60
CA PHE A 5 -6.04 1.00 -1.88
C PHE A 5 -6.30 1.92 -3.07
N SER A 6 -6.55 1.34 -4.24
CA SER A 6 -6.75 2.11 -5.46
C SER A 6 -7.88 3.12 -5.32
N LEU A 7 -7.58 4.40 -5.58
CA LEU A 7 -8.53 5.50 -5.56
C LEU A 7 -8.63 6.09 -6.97
N PHE A 8 -9.73 5.80 -7.64
CA PHE A 8 -10.02 6.27 -8.98
C PHE A 8 -10.88 7.53 -8.96
N ASN A 9 -10.98 8.24 -10.10
CA ASN A 9 -11.82 9.43 -10.21
C ASN A 9 -13.31 9.13 -9.98
N GLU A 10 -13.76 7.93 -10.34
CA GLU A 10 -15.14 7.47 -10.21
C GLU A 10 -15.49 7.05 -8.78
N THR A 11 -14.48 6.77 -7.94
CA THR A 11 -14.72 6.36 -6.55
C THR A 11 -15.46 7.47 -5.79
N PRO A 12 -16.59 7.20 -5.12
CA PRO A 12 -17.27 8.18 -4.29
C PRO A 12 -16.38 8.68 -3.16
N ILE A 13 -16.50 9.97 -2.79
CA ILE A 13 -15.60 10.60 -1.81
C ILE A 13 -15.63 9.90 -0.44
N ALA A 14 -16.78 9.42 -0.01
CA ALA A 14 -16.94 8.71 1.27
C ALA A 14 -16.11 7.41 1.30
N PHE A 15 -16.13 6.62 0.22
CA PHE A 15 -15.30 5.42 0.10
C PHE A 15 -13.82 5.76 0.01
N GLY A 16 -13.49 6.85 -0.69
CA GLY A 16 -12.11 7.33 -0.76
C GLY A 16 -11.56 7.70 0.61
N LEU A 17 -12.32 8.43 1.43
CA LEU A 17 -11.96 8.76 2.80
C LEU A 17 -11.80 7.50 3.68
N GLN A 18 -12.69 6.52 3.54
CA GLN A 18 -12.57 5.25 4.25
C GLN A 18 -11.28 4.49 3.87
N HIS A 19 -10.91 4.47 2.59
CA HIS A 19 -9.67 3.84 2.13
C HIS A 19 -8.44 4.57 2.68
N ILE A 20 -8.45 5.90 2.70
CA ILE A 20 -7.36 6.70 3.29
C ILE A 20 -7.25 6.41 4.78
N TYR A 21 -8.35 6.35 5.51
CA TYR A 21 -8.34 5.96 6.91
C TYR A 21 -7.72 4.57 7.11
N LYS A 22 -8.13 3.57 6.34
CA LYS A 22 -7.55 2.21 6.40
C LYS A 22 -6.04 2.21 6.14
N LYS A 23 -5.57 2.97 5.14
CA LYS A 23 -4.13 3.14 4.87
C LYS A 23 -3.39 3.65 6.11
N ARG A 24 -3.88 4.71 6.73
CA ARG A 24 -3.26 5.33 7.92
C ARG A 24 -3.30 4.41 9.13
N PHE A 25 -4.40 3.70 9.34
CA PHE A 25 -4.53 2.72 10.42
C PHE A 25 -3.47 1.62 10.29
N LEU A 26 -3.34 1.01 9.11
CA LEU A 26 -2.33 -0.02 8.86
C LEU A 26 -0.90 0.54 8.92
N ALA A 27 -0.68 1.74 8.38
CA ALA A 27 0.60 2.43 8.48
C ALA A 27 1.01 2.63 9.95
N ARG A 28 0.08 3.07 10.79
CA ARG A 28 0.33 3.25 12.23
C ARG A 28 0.67 1.93 12.92
N ALA A 29 -0.08 0.87 12.67
CA ALA A 29 0.21 -0.46 13.21
C ALA A 29 1.61 -0.96 12.82
N CYS A 30 2.05 -0.70 11.58
CA CYS A 30 3.41 -1.00 11.14
C CYS A 30 4.46 -0.17 11.90
N GLN A 31 4.22 1.13 12.07
CA GLN A 31 5.12 2.03 12.80
C GLN A 31 5.30 1.61 14.27
N GLU A 32 4.24 1.15 14.93
CA GLU A 32 4.28 0.64 16.32
C GLU A 32 5.14 -0.62 16.44
N LYS A 33 5.37 -1.33 15.36
CA LYS A 33 6.32 -2.46 15.26
C LYS A 33 7.71 -2.05 14.77
N GLY A 34 8.03 -0.75 14.74
CA GLY A 34 9.31 -0.23 14.29
C GLY A 34 9.52 -0.25 12.77
N ILE A 35 8.48 -0.51 11.97
CA ILE A 35 8.60 -0.55 10.51
C ILE A 35 8.48 0.88 9.97
N ARG A 36 9.50 1.32 9.21
CA ARG A 36 9.43 2.59 8.50
C ARG A 36 8.39 2.54 7.38
N VAL A 37 7.46 3.47 7.40
CA VAL A 37 6.37 3.55 6.42
C VAL A 37 6.59 4.70 5.45
N PHE A 38 6.40 4.43 4.16
CA PHE A 38 6.36 5.43 3.09
C PHE A 38 4.91 5.71 2.73
N VAL A 39 4.52 6.98 2.79
CA VAL A 39 3.18 7.44 2.42
C VAL A 39 2.99 7.30 0.91
N ASP A 40 1.98 6.56 0.49
CA ASP A 40 1.67 6.36 -0.94
C ASP A 40 0.85 7.53 -1.49
N LEU A 41 1.42 8.24 -2.48
CA LEU A 41 0.81 9.38 -3.14
C LEU A 41 0.04 9.01 -4.43
N ASN A 42 0.11 7.74 -4.85
CA ASN A 42 -0.56 7.26 -6.07
C ASN A 42 -2.08 7.16 -5.88
N VAL A 43 -2.74 8.30 -5.99
CA VAL A 43 -4.20 8.44 -5.91
C VAL A 43 -4.71 9.33 -7.04
N ALA A 44 -6.02 9.24 -7.38
CA ALA A 44 -6.60 10.15 -8.35
C ALA A 44 -6.53 11.62 -7.86
N PRO A 45 -6.39 12.61 -8.78
CA PRO A 45 -6.15 14.03 -8.42
C PRO A 45 -7.14 14.61 -7.42
N LYS A 46 -8.42 14.26 -7.49
CA LYS A 46 -9.44 14.73 -6.55
C LYS A 46 -9.15 14.35 -5.09
N TYR A 47 -8.30 13.35 -4.87
CA TYR A 47 -7.95 12.85 -3.54
C TYR A 47 -6.64 13.42 -2.98
N TYR A 48 -5.84 14.16 -3.74
CA TYR A 48 -4.53 14.63 -3.29
C TYR A 48 -4.55 15.33 -1.93
N LYS A 49 -5.50 16.26 -1.73
CA LYS A 49 -5.62 16.98 -0.44
C LYS A 49 -6.02 16.05 0.70
N VAL A 50 -7.02 15.20 0.49
CA VAL A 50 -7.52 14.30 1.53
C VAL A 50 -6.58 13.12 1.76
N ASN A 51 -5.76 12.73 0.78
CA ASN A 51 -4.73 11.71 0.95
C ASN A 51 -3.64 12.11 1.94
N MET A 52 -3.52 13.39 2.26
CA MET A 52 -2.58 13.87 3.27
C MET A 52 -3.17 13.88 4.70
N LEU A 53 -4.44 13.55 4.87
CA LEU A 53 -5.05 13.41 6.20
C LEU A 53 -4.33 12.35 7.03
N GLY A 54 -4.00 12.69 8.27
CA GLY A 54 -3.26 11.83 9.19
C GLY A 54 -1.76 11.72 8.93
N VAL A 55 -1.21 12.42 7.92
CA VAL A 55 0.23 12.55 7.70
C VAL A 55 0.72 13.77 8.46
N PRO A 56 1.67 13.64 9.41
CA PRO A 56 2.23 14.79 10.12
C PRO A 56 2.95 15.74 9.16
N ARG A 57 2.90 17.05 9.43
CA ARG A 57 3.81 18.00 8.79
C ARG A 57 5.24 17.64 9.13
N GLY A 58 6.15 17.83 8.19
CA GLY A 58 7.54 17.40 8.33
C GLY A 58 7.78 15.92 8.07
N TRP A 59 6.74 15.13 7.75
CA TRP A 59 6.95 13.75 7.32
C TRP A 59 7.80 13.71 6.05
N SER A 60 8.79 12.84 5.99
CA SER A 60 9.81 12.89 4.95
C SER A 60 9.97 11.59 4.14
N SER A 61 9.03 10.65 4.28
CA SER A 61 9.10 9.35 3.60
C SER A 61 7.85 9.12 2.75
N TYR A 62 8.00 9.26 1.43
CA TYR A 62 6.91 9.16 0.47
C TYR A 62 7.23 8.17 -0.65
N CYS A 63 6.21 7.64 -1.27
CA CYS A 63 6.35 6.81 -2.46
C CYS A 63 5.21 7.06 -3.44
N THR A 64 5.45 6.72 -4.70
CA THR A 64 4.41 6.69 -5.73
C THR A 64 4.70 5.63 -6.78
N ARG A 65 3.68 5.26 -7.53
CA ARG A 65 3.83 4.45 -8.73
C ARG A 65 4.15 5.32 -9.93
N GLY A 66 5.27 5.02 -10.61
CA GLY A 66 5.62 5.66 -11.85
C GLY A 66 4.80 5.11 -13.03
N TYR A 67 4.47 6.00 -13.97
CA TYR A 67 3.85 5.66 -15.25
C TYR A 67 4.58 6.43 -16.35
N GLN A 68 5.00 5.73 -17.43
CA GLN A 68 5.79 6.34 -18.50
C GLN A 68 5.03 7.44 -19.27
N ASP A 69 3.71 7.34 -19.32
CA ASP A 69 2.79 8.28 -19.97
C ASP A 69 2.36 9.44 -19.05
N ARG A 70 2.73 9.42 -17.77
CA ARG A 70 2.31 10.38 -16.74
C ARG A 70 3.44 10.85 -15.85
N ILE A 71 4.62 11.13 -16.41
CA ILE A 71 5.78 11.63 -15.66
C ILE A 71 5.47 12.95 -14.95
N ASN A 72 4.65 13.82 -15.58
CA ASN A 72 4.21 15.08 -14.95
C ASN A 72 3.42 14.86 -13.66
N GLN A 73 2.66 13.76 -13.54
CA GLN A 73 2.00 13.40 -12.30
C GLN A 73 3.02 13.06 -11.21
N THR A 74 4.05 12.26 -11.55
CA THR A 74 5.13 11.93 -10.60
C THR A 74 5.89 13.19 -10.16
N ALA A 75 6.12 14.15 -11.07
CA ALA A 75 6.75 15.43 -10.74
C ALA A 75 5.87 16.26 -9.78
N PHE A 76 4.56 16.32 -10.01
CA PHE A 76 3.61 16.98 -9.13
C PHE A 76 3.58 16.35 -7.72
N GLU A 77 3.53 15.03 -7.66
CA GLU A 77 3.54 14.28 -6.39
C GLU A 77 4.84 14.48 -5.61
N LEU A 78 5.98 14.58 -6.31
CA LEU A 78 7.27 14.93 -5.72
C LEU A 78 7.25 16.33 -5.10
N GLU A 79 6.71 17.31 -5.81
CA GLU A 79 6.61 18.68 -5.31
C GLU A 79 5.68 18.77 -4.09
N MET A 80 4.56 18.09 -4.12
CA MET A 80 3.66 17.99 -2.97
C MET A 80 4.36 17.34 -1.76
N ALA A 81 5.17 16.30 -1.98
CA ALA A 81 5.95 15.67 -0.92
C ALA A 81 6.99 16.62 -0.32
N ARG A 82 7.68 17.42 -1.17
CA ARG A 82 8.63 18.46 -0.72
C ARG A 82 7.97 19.51 0.17
N GLN A 83 6.83 20.02 -0.27
CA GLN A 83 6.06 21.01 0.50
C GLN A 83 5.59 20.46 1.84
N TRP A 84 5.20 19.18 1.88
CA TRP A 84 4.75 18.54 3.12
C TRP A 84 5.88 18.16 4.06
N ALA A 85 7.06 17.83 3.50
CA ALA A 85 8.28 17.55 4.27
C ALA A 85 8.82 18.77 5.03
N ASP A 86 8.39 19.99 4.66
CA ASP A 86 8.61 21.22 5.42
C ASP A 86 10.10 21.43 5.77
N GLY A 87 10.95 21.29 4.76
CA GLY A 87 12.41 21.45 4.88
C GLY A 87 13.17 20.21 5.39
N ASN A 88 12.50 19.17 5.83
CA ASN A 88 13.17 17.94 6.23
C ASN A 88 13.74 17.15 5.03
N PRO A 89 14.86 16.44 5.19
CA PRO A 89 15.45 15.61 4.13
C PRO A 89 14.47 14.58 3.61
N LEU A 90 14.05 14.73 2.35
CA LEU A 90 13.04 13.89 1.71
C LEU A 90 13.61 12.57 1.19
N THR A 91 13.00 11.45 1.53
CA THR A 91 13.17 10.17 0.85
C THR A 91 11.93 9.89 0.00
N PHE A 92 12.09 9.94 -1.32
CA PHE A 92 11.01 9.71 -2.27
C PHE A 92 11.30 8.47 -3.11
N VAL A 93 10.41 7.50 -3.07
CA VAL A 93 10.54 6.22 -3.76
C VAL A 93 9.55 6.15 -4.90
N VAL A 94 10.02 5.90 -6.11
CA VAL A 94 9.18 5.66 -7.28
C VAL A 94 9.31 4.20 -7.72
N TYR A 95 8.20 3.50 -7.87
CA TYR A 95 8.21 2.13 -8.32
C TYR A 95 7.51 1.96 -9.68
N GLY A 96 8.17 1.28 -10.60
CA GLY A 96 7.65 1.02 -11.95
C GLY A 96 7.75 2.19 -12.92
N GLY A 97 7.05 2.08 -14.05
CA GLY A 97 7.02 3.09 -15.12
C GLY A 97 8.14 2.99 -16.17
N GLY A 98 9.03 2.01 -16.06
CA GLY A 98 10.04 1.72 -17.08
C GLY A 98 11.17 2.76 -17.20
N LYS A 99 11.87 2.73 -18.34
CA LYS A 99 13.08 3.55 -18.57
C LYS A 99 12.86 5.07 -18.44
N PRO A 100 11.76 5.68 -18.96
CA PRO A 100 11.55 7.12 -18.83
C PRO A 100 11.45 7.57 -17.38
N VAL A 101 10.70 6.83 -16.54
CA VAL A 101 10.57 7.12 -15.11
C VAL A 101 11.89 6.89 -14.38
N GLN A 102 12.64 5.85 -14.75
CA GLN A 102 13.96 5.62 -14.18
C GLN A 102 14.93 6.77 -14.47
N GLN A 103 14.88 7.34 -15.69
CA GLN A 103 15.68 8.52 -16.03
C GLN A 103 15.25 9.73 -15.21
N PHE A 104 13.94 10.01 -15.12
CA PHE A 104 13.40 11.06 -14.26
C PHE A 104 13.89 10.93 -12.81
N CYS A 105 13.91 9.71 -12.26
CA CYS A 105 14.39 9.47 -10.90
C CYS A 105 15.88 9.79 -10.76
N ARG A 106 16.71 9.44 -11.74
CA ARG A 106 18.15 9.78 -11.73
C ARG A 106 18.37 11.29 -11.74
N ASP A 107 17.67 11.99 -12.64
CA ASP A 107 17.80 13.44 -12.81
C ASP A 107 17.38 14.20 -11.54
N ASN A 108 16.42 13.67 -10.80
CA ASN A 108 15.91 14.26 -9.56
C ASN A 108 16.52 13.64 -8.28
N ARG A 109 17.49 12.72 -8.39
CA ARG A 109 18.13 12.01 -7.27
C ARG A 109 17.13 11.25 -6.37
N LEU A 110 16.15 10.62 -7.01
CA LEU A 110 15.10 9.83 -6.34
C LEU A 110 15.46 8.34 -6.31
N VAL A 111 14.86 7.61 -5.38
CA VAL A 111 15.01 6.15 -5.31
C VAL A 111 14.04 5.50 -6.30
N TYR A 112 14.58 4.76 -7.27
CA TYR A 112 13.78 3.98 -8.21
C TYR A 112 13.78 2.50 -7.83
N VAL A 113 12.59 1.89 -7.80
CA VAL A 113 12.40 0.46 -7.52
C VAL A 113 11.78 -0.22 -8.74
N THR A 114 12.45 -1.24 -9.24
CA THR A 114 11.93 -2.05 -10.33
C THR A 114 10.84 -2.99 -9.81
N PRO A 115 9.64 -3.04 -10.43
CA PRO A 115 8.61 -3.98 -10.04
C PRO A 115 9.07 -5.43 -10.18
N VAL A 116 8.73 -6.28 -9.23
CA VAL A 116 9.08 -7.71 -9.25
C VAL A 116 8.63 -8.39 -10.55
N VAL A 117 7.46 -8.02 -11.05
CA VAL A 117 6.90 -8.55 -12.33
C VAL A 117 7.84 -8.28 -13.51
N SER A 118 8.52 -7.11 -13.56
CA SER A 118 9.48 -6.82 -14.63
C SER A 118 10.81 -7.57 -14.46
N CYS A 119 11.14 -8.00 -13.26
CA CYS A 119 12.28 -8.89 -13.02
C CYS A 119 11.96 -10.32 -13.47
N VAL A 120 10.74 -10.79 -13.26
CA VAL A 120 10.26 -12.11 -13.68
C VAL A 120 10.22 -12.24 -15.21
N HIS A 121 9.80 -11.19 -15.94
CA HIS A 121 9.83 -11.18 -17.41
C HIS A 121 11.25 -11.15 -18.00
N LYS A 122 12.27 -10.74 -17.25
CA LYS A 122 13.67 -10.81 -17.63
C LYS A 122 14.32 -12.15 -17.29
N ALA A 123 13.82 -12.88 -16.32
CA ALA A 123 14.22 -14.25 -16.06
C ALA A 123 13.55 -15.13 -17.11
N LYS A 124 14.31 -15.47 -18.16
CA LYS A 124 13.90 -16.40 -19.22
C LYS A 124 13.55 -17.76 -18.60
N SER A 125 12.40 -17.95 -18.14
CA SER A 125 11.62 -19.19 -18.16
C SER A 125 10.45 -19.12 -17.18
N PHE A 126 9.30 -19.10 -17.75
CA PHE A 126 8.03 -19.43 -17.11
C PHE A 126 8.10 -20.76 -16.34
N GLU A 127 9.00 -21.67 -16.73
CA GLU A 127 9.31 -22.93 -16.06
C GLU A 127 9.93 -22.71 -14.67
N LYS A 128 10.92 -21.82 -14.53
CA LYS A 128 11.49 -21.47 -13.22
C LYS A 128 10.49 -20.82 -12.27
N MET A 129 9.53 -20.09 -12.82
CA MET A 129 8.46 -19.49 -12.02
C MET A 129 7.48 -20.56 -11.51
N LYS A 130 7.15 -21.57 -12.34
CA LYS A 130 6.36 -22.74 -11.92
C LYS A 130 7.07 -23.54 -10.83
N GLU A 131 8.38 -23.78 -10.99
CA GLU A 131 9.18 -24.46 -9.96
C GLU A 131 9.22 -23.68 -8.65
N SER A 132 9.38 -22.35 -8.70
CA SER A 132 9.36 -21.50 -7.50
C SER A 132 7.99 -21.48 -6.83
N ILE A 133 6.90 -21.39 -7.61
CA ILE A 133 5.53 -21.44 -7.08
C ILE A 133 5.23 -22.81 -6.49
N ALA A 134 5.67 -23.90 -7.13
CA ALA A 134 5.52 -25.26 -6.60
C ALA A 134 6.34 -25.46 -5.31
N PHE A 135 7.55 -24.90 -5.25
CA PHE A 135 8.38 -24.92 -4.04
C PHE A 135 7.71 -24.16 -2.88
N PHE A 136 7.26 -22.92 -3.11
CA PHE A 136 6.52 -22.15 -2.10
C PHE A 136 5.19 -22.83 -1.72
N GLY A 137 4.50 -23.44 -2.66
CA GLY A 137 3.29 -24.22 -2.37
C GLY A 137 3.56 -25.43 -1.47
N GLN A 138 4.70 -26.10 -1.65
CA GLN A 138 5.13 -27.21 -0.78
C GLN A 138 5.56 -26.70 0.61
N GLU A 139 6.27 -25.57 0.71
CA GLU A 139 6.62 -24.97 2.00
C GLU A 139 5.37 -24.51 2.77
N ILE A 140 4.39 -23.90 2.09
CA ILE A 140 3.13 -23.48 2.72
C ILE A 140 2.32 -24.71 3.18
N SER A 141 2.34 -25.81 2.43
CA SER A 141 1.68 -27.05 2.84
C SER A 141 2.42 -27.79 3.96
N ALA A 142 3.72 -27.57 4.10
CA ALA A 142 4.55 -28.12 5.18
C ALA A 142 4.53 -27.25 6.46
N ILE A 143 4.09 -25.99 6.37
CA ILE A 143 3.78 -25.20 7.56
C ILE A 143 2.48 -25.79 8.15
N GLU A 144 2.62 -26.67 9.12
CA GLU A 144 1.48 -27.05 9.97
C GLU A 144 0.87 -25.75 10.51
N LEU A 145 -0.31 -25.41 10.03
CA LEU A 145 -1.08 -24.28 10.56
C LEU A 145 -1.10 -24.45 12.08
N ASN A 146 -0.54 -23.47 12.80
CA ASN A 146 -0.53 -23.45 14.24
C ASN A 146 -1.91 -23.92 14.75
N PRO A 147 -2.00 -25.01 15.56
CA PRO A 147 -3.27 -25.55 16.04
C PRO A 147 -4.21 -24.49 16.62
N ALA A 148 -3.64 -23.45 17.26
CA ALA A 148 -4.38 -22.29 17.77
C ALA A 148 -5.15 -21.49 16.68
N LEU A 149 -4.77 -21.59 15.41
CA LEU A 149 -5.52 -20.96 14.30
C LEU A 149 -6.72 -21.79 13.84
N LYS A 150 -6.79 -23.07 14.20
CA LYS A 150 -7.93 -23.95 13.91
C LYS A 150 -9.10 -23.72 14.88
N GLU A 151 -8.85 -23.06 16.02
CA GLU A 151 -9.84 -22.77 17.05
C GLU A 151 -10.44 -21.36 16.94
N LEU A 152 -10.04 -20.58 15.93
CA LEU A 152 -10.66 -19.29 15.68
C LEU A 152 -12.07 -19.51 15.12
N PRO A 153 -13.10 -18.88 15.73
CA PRO A 153 -14.45 -18.97 15.24
C PRO A 153 -14.53 -18.47 13.79
N THR A 154 -15.33 -19.12 12.99
CA THR A 154 -15.59 -18.70 11.61
C THR A 154 -16.27 -17.33 11.60
N LEU A 155 -16.18 -16.61 10.48
CA LEU A 155 -16.83 -15.31 10.32
C LEU A 155 -18.34 -15.41 10.62
N ASP A 156 -18.97 -16.50 10.24
CA ASP A 156 -20.41 -16.76 10.46
C ASP A 156 -20.72 -16.97 11.95
N GLU A 157 -19.86 -17.65 12.69
CA GLU A 157 -19.98 -17.83 14.14
C GLU A 157 -19.77 -16.50 14.89
N MET A 158 -18.82 -15.67 14.43
CA MET A 158 -18.60 -14.32 14.99
C MET A 158 -19.77 -13.37 14.69
N LEU A 159 -20.43 -13.50 13.54
CA LEU A 159 -21.61 -12.72 13.20
C LEU A 159 -22.83 -13.19 13.97
N ALA A 160 -23.02 -14.50 14.15
CA ALA A 160 -24.13 -15.05 14.95
C ALA A 160 -24.04 -14.60 16.41
N SER A 161 -22.87 -14.63 17.05
CA SER A 161 -22.69 -14.20 18.43
C SER A 161 -23.00 -12.69 18.65
N ARG A 162 -22.80 -11.85 17.62
CA ARG A 162 -23.17 -10.41 17.70
C ARG A 162 -24.64 -10.14 17.50
N ILE A 163 -25.39 -11.01 16.81
CA ILE A 163 -26.83 -10.86 16.62
C ILE A 163 -27.57 -11.16 17.93
N ASP A 164 -27.07 -12.08 18.74
CA ASP A 164 -27.64 -12.42 20.03
C ASP A 164 -27.45 -11.30 21.07
N ASP A 165 -26.33 -10.59 21.06
CA ASP A 165 -26.07 -9.43 21.94
C ASP A 165 -27.03 -8.25 21.64
N PHE A 166 -27.38 -8.03 20.34
CA PHE A 166 -28.33 -6.96 19.96
C PHE A 166 -29.80 -7.28 20.27
N SER A 167 -30.15 -8.54 20.55
CA SER A 167 -31.51 -8.92 20.89
C SER A 167 -31.84 -8.83 22.39
N GLN A 168 -30.84 -8.67 23.25
CA GLN A 168 -31.05 -8.55 24.70
C GLN A 168 -31.18 -7.09 25.20
N ASP A 169 -30.77 -6.09 24.41
CA ASP A 169 -30.88 -4.65 24.79
C ASP A 169 -32.20 -3.98 24.42
N LYS A 170 -33.26 -4.74 24.17
CA LYS A 170 -34.64 -4.20 24.04
C LYS A 170 -35.53 -4.93 24.99
N ILE A 171 -35.63 -4.45 26.23
CA ILE A 171 -36.79 -4.43 27.13
C ILE A 171 -36.31 -3.92 28.51
N GLU A 172 -36.30 -2.62 28.70
CA GLU A 172 -36.73 -1.97 29.95
C GLU A 172 -37.20 -0.54 29.60
#